data_56bd65d46a5611b6ec348bb1d9a58e92
#
_entry.id   56bd65d46a5611b6ec348bb1d9a58e92
#
_cell.length_a   1.000
_cell.length_b   1.000
_cell.length_c   1.000
_cell.angle_alpha   90.00
_cell.angle_beta   90.00
_cell.angle_gamma   90.00
#
_symmetry.space_group_name_H-M   'P 1'
#
loop_
_entity.id
_entity.type
_entity.pdbx_description
1 polymer ?
#
loop_
_entity_poly.entity_id
_entity_poly.type
_entity_poly.pdbx_seq_one_letter_code
_entity_poly.pdbx_strand_id
1 'polypeptide(L)'
;MTEELQPFRMPVKWEDLPRFAVRDHVTRAGFRGEDVLLVMNWLEKGMTIGMHKHPFEQIAVVLTGRMQWTVGEETFEVGAGEVLRVPPDVMHGGIPISDEVVMNLDIFCPIRKDYLNIVDHQAADFPPAEK
;
A
#
# COMPACT_ATOMS: atom_id res chain seq x y z
N MET A 1 -17.61 -23.26 21.79
CA MET A 1 -16.40 -22.47 21.54
C MET A 1 -16.74 -21.12 20.96
N THR A 2 -16.22 -20.14 21.56
CA THR A 2 -16.45 -18.79 21.02
C THR A 2 -15.43 -18.54 19.94
N GLU A 3 -15.92 -18.26 18.77
CA GLU A 3 -15.07 -17.92 17.67
C GLU A 3 -14.53 -16.52 17.88
N GLU A 4 -13.24 -16.40 17.94
CA GLU A 4 -12.64 -15.09 17.97
C GLU A 4 -12.86 -14.43 16.62
N LEU A 5 -13.37 -13.21 16.64
CA LEU A 5 -13.57 -12.49 15.40
C LEU A 5 -12.24 -11.96 14.94
N GLN A 6 -11.86 -12.32 13.75
CA GLN A 6 -10.62 -11.86 13.15
C GLN A 6 -10.86 -10.53 12.45
N PRO A 7 -9.89 -9.62 12.45
CA PRO A 7 -10.10 -8.33 11.79
C PRO A 7 -10.56 -8.45 10.35
N PHE A 8 -10.10 -9.47 9.64
CA PHE A 8 -10.47 -9.63 8.24
C PHE A 8 -11.90 -10.16 8.05
N ARG A 9 -12.59 -10.60 9.11
CA ARG A 9 -13.98 -11.05 9.03
C ARG A 9 -14.98 -9.96 9.39
N MET A 10 -14.47 -8.83 9.86
CA MET A 10 -15.27 -7.69 10.25
C MET A 10 -14.74 -6.47 9.55
N PRO A 11 -15.60 -5.49 9.30
CA PRO A 11 -15.06 -4.24 8.79
C PRO A 11 -14.03 -3.68 9.76
N VAL A 12 -12.93 -3.20 9.24
CA VAL A 12 -11.88 -2.61 10.05
C VAL A 12 -11.44 -1.32 9.37
N LYS A 13 -11.14 -0.31 10.17
CA LYS A 13 -10.67 0.96 9.65
C LYS A 13 -9.17 0.89 9.44
N TRP A 14 -8.69 1.50 8.36
CA TRP A 14 -7.26 1.56 8.12
C TRP A 14 -6.49 2.13 9.31
N GLU A 15 -7.07 3.13 9.98
CA GLU A 15 -6.42 3.78 11.11
C GLU A 15 -6.23 2.83 12.30
N ASP A 16 -7.01 1.76 12.36
CA ASP A 16 -6.94 0.82 13.47
C ASP A 16 -6.00 -0.35 13.20
N LEU A 17 -5.45 -0.43 12.00
CA LEU A 17 -4.47 -1.47 11.68
C LEU A 17 -3.07 -1.05 12.11
N PRO A 18 -2.20 -2.02 12.39
CA PRO A 18 -0.81 -1.68 12.73
C PRO A 18 -0.17 -0.82 11.65
N ARG A 19 0.44 0.27 12.09
CA ARG A 19 1.06 1.22 11.17
C ARG A 19 2.56 1.16 11.33
N PHE A 20 3.26 1.10 10.21
CA PHE A 20 4.70 0.94 10.16
C PHE A 20 5.32 2.16 9.52
N ALA A 21 6.34 2.71 10.16
CA ALA A 21 7.11 3.79 9.56
C ALA A 21 7.99 3.22 8.45
N VAL A 22 7.97 3.87 7.29
CA VAL A 22 8.80 3.45 6.17
C VAL A 22 10.04 4.34 6.11
N ARG A 23 9.82 5.65 6.18
CA ARG A 23 10.83 6.68 6.22
C ARG A 23 10.12 7.96 6.64
N ASP A 24 10.88 9.05 6.73
CA ASP A 24 10.28 10.33 7.12
C ASP A 24 9.11 10.65 6.20
N HIS A 25 8.00 11.07 6.81
CA HIS A 25 6.79 11.49 6.11
C HIS A 25 6.03 10.34 5.44
N VAL A 26 6.41 9.09 5.68
CA VAL A 26 5.74 7.94 5.06
C VAL A 26 5.49 6.86 6.09
N THR A 27 4.21 6.51 6.26
CA THR A 27 3.82 5.34 7.05
C THR A 27 2.90 4.47 6.22
N ARG A 28 2.76 3.21 6.62
CA ARG A 28 1.88 2.31 5.88
C ARG A 28 1.28 1.24 6.78
N ALA A 29 0.18 0.67 6.30
CA ALA A 29 -0.49 -0.47 6.93
C ALA A 29 -0.91 -1.44 5.85
N GLY A 30 -1.02 -2.71 6.19
CA GLY A 30 -1.37 -3.72 5.23
C GLY A 30 -2.64 -4.48 5.59
N PHE A 31 -3.29 -4.99 4.58
CA PHE A 31 -4.44 -5.88 4.74
C PHE A 31 -4.43 -6.84 3.56
N ARG A 32 -4.67 -8.12 3.83
CA ARG A 32 -4.57 -9.12 2.76
C ARG A 32 -5.80 -10.01 2.68
N GLY A 33 -6.07 -10.51 1.49
CA GLY A 33 -6.86 -11.70 1.27
C GLY A 33 -5.90 -12.86 0.98
N GLU A 34 -6.43 -13.94 0.34
CA GLU A 34 -5.56 -15.07 0.03
C GLU A 34 -4.50 -14.73 -0.98
N ASP A 35 -4.89 -14.03 -2.04
CA ASP A 35 -3.99 -13.74 -3.14
C ASP A 35 -3.76 -12.25 -3.37
N VAL A 36 -4.43 -11.40 -2.63
CA VAL A 36 -4.32 -9.96 -2.84
C VAL A 36 -3.78 -9.29 -1.59
N LEU A 37 -2.87 -8.34 -1.80
CA LEU A 37 -2.31 -7.53 -0.73
C LEU A 37 -2.68 -6.09 -0.99
N LEU A 38 -3.26 -5.46 0.02
CA LEU A 38 -3.56 -4.03 0.02
C LEU A 38 -2.59 -3.33 0.96
N VAL A 39 -1.94 -2.29 0.46
CA VAL A 39 -1.01 -1.50 1.28
C VAL A 39 -1.49 -0.05 1.23
N MET A 40 -1.98 0.42 2.37
CA MET A 40 -2.35 1.82 2.49
C MET A 40 -1.13 2.60 2.92
N ASN A 41 -0.81 3.64 2.16
CA ASN A 41 0.31 4.52 2.46
C ASN A 41 -0.23 5.89 2.82
N TRP A 42 0.29 6.47 3.91
CA TRP A 42 0.02 7.85 4.28
C TRP A 42 1.29 8.63 3.96
N LEU A 43 1.16 9.58 3.06
CA LEU A 43 2.30 10.32 2.52
C LEU A 43 2.11 11.78 2.86
N GLU A 44 3.13 12.36 3.49
CA GLU A 44 3.11 13.76 3.87
C GLU A 44 4.06 14.54 2.99
N LYS A 45 3.68 15.77 2.67
CA LYS A 45 4.51 16.65 1.87
C LYS A 45 5.88 16.81 2.52
N GLY A 46 6.92 16.77 1.72
CA GLY A 46 8.28 16.84 2.22
C GLY A 46 9.03 15.53 2.12
N MET A 47 8.35 14.44 1.79
CA MET A 47 9.05 13.17 1.60
C MET A 47 9.95 13.22 0.38
N THR A 48 10.98 12.38 0.39
CA THR A 48 11.88 12.24 -0.75
C THR A 48 11.33 11.17 -1.68
N ILE A 49 11.33 11.45 -2.98
CA ILE A 49 10.90 10.46 -3.95
C ILE A 49 11.94 9.34 -4.00
N GLY A 50 11.47 8.11 -4.02
CA GLY A 50 12.34 6.95 -4.18
C GLY A 50 11.93 6.17 -5.41
N MET A 51 12.63 6.40 -6.52
CA MET A 51 12.37 5.64 -7.73
C MET A 51 12.87 4.23 -7.57
N HIS A 52 12.03 3.27 -7.92
CA HIS A 52 12.39 1.86 -7.78
C HIS A 52 11.56 1.03 -8.75
N LYS A 53 11.90 -0.25 -8.87
CA LYS A 53 11.10 -1.19 -9.65
C LYS A 53 11.08 -2.53 -8.93
N HIS A 54 10.08 -3.31 -9.28
CA HIS A 54 9.93 -4.65 -8.71
C HIS A 54 9.17 -5.51 -9.73
N PRO A 55 9.27 -6.85 -9.59
CA PRO A 55 8.63 -7.73 -10.58
C PRO A 55 7.12 -7.87 -10.41
N PHE A 56 6.52 -7.13 -9.49
CA PHE A 56 5.10 -7.20 -9.22
C PHE A 56 4.37 -6.07 -9.93
N GLU A 57 3.23 -6.40 -10.54
CA GLU A 57 2.32 -5.36 -11.00
C GLU A 57 1.72 -4.66 -9.79
N GLN A 58 1.49 -3.37 -9.93
CA GLN A 58 0.93 -2.57 -8.85
C GLN A 58 -0.19 -1.70 -9.41
N ILE A 59 -1.31 -1.67 -8.69
CA ILE A 59 -2.37 -0.72 -8.99
C ILE A 59 -2.37 0.28 -7.84
N ALA A 60 -2.33 1.56 -8.14
CA ALA A 60 -2.32 2.61 -7.14
C ALA A 60 -3.62 3.39 -7.23
N VAL A 61 -4.25 3.62 -6.08
CA VAL A 61 -5.49 4.39 -5.99
C VAL A 61 -5.26 5.51 -4.99
N VAL A 62 -5.41 6.74 -5.43
CA VAL A 62 -5.30 7.89 -4.52
C VAL A 62 -6.67 8.13 -3.91
N LEU A 63 -6.77 8.13 -2.60
CA LEU A 63 -8.03 8.32 -1.89
C LEU A 63 -8.19 9.73 -1.37
N THR A 64 -7.10 10.37 -0.96
CA THR A 64 -7.12 11.76 -0.49
C THR A 64 -5.91 12.47 -1.05
N GLY A 65 -6.04 13.78 -1.25
CA GLY A 65 -4.93 14.61 -1.69
C GLY A 65 -4.58 14.44 -3.15
N ARG A 66 -3.41 14.88 -3.51
CA ARG A 66 -2.90 14.78 -4.88
C ARG A 66 -1.45 14.34 -4.85
N MET A 67 -1.10 13.51 -5.83
CA MET A 67 0.26 12.99 -5.99
C MET A 67 0.79 13.31 -7.37
N GLN A 68 2.11 13.32 -7.47
CA GLN A 68 2.78 13.25 -8.77
C GLN A 68 3.41 11.87 -8.86
N TRP A 69 2.94 11.07 -9.81
CA TRP A 69 3.48 9.73 -10.07
C TRP A 69 4.35 9.76 -11.31
N THR A 70 5.51 9.11 -11.22
CA THR A 70 6.35 8.88 -12.38
C THR A 70 6.38 7.38 -12.64
N VAL A 71 6.04 6.98 -13.87
CA VAL A 71 6.03 5.57 -14.28
C VAL A 71 6.82 5.52 -15.59
N GLY A 72 8.00 4.87 -15.55
CA GLY A 72 8.90 4.92 -16.68
C GLY A 72 9.34 6.34 -16.94
N GLU A 73 9.05 6.82 -18.13
CA GLU A 73 9.43 8.18 -18.52
C GLU A 73 8.26 9.16 -18.47
N GLU A 74 7.10 8.70 -18.00
CA GLU A 74 5.92 9.54 -17.97
C GLU A 74 5.61 9.99 -16.55
N THR A 75 5.13 11.22 -16.43
CA THR A 75 4.77 11.79 -15.14
C THR A 75 3.33 12.24 -15.20
N PHE A 76 2.58 11.92 -14.13
CA PHE A 76 1.15 12.20 -14.05
C PHE A 76 0.84 12.86 -12.73
N GLU A 77 -0.16 13.75 -12.73
CA GLU A 77 -0.79 14.17 -11.48
C GLU A 77 -2.00 13.27 -11.26
N VAL A 78 -2.11 12.73 -10.05
CA VAL A 78 -3.17 11.79 -9.70
C VAL A 78 -3.87 12.32 -8.46
N GLY A 79 -5.17 12.57 -8.57
CA GLY A 79 -5.97 13.10 -7.48
C GLY A 79 -6.90 12.07 -6.89
N ALA A 80 -7.63 12.49 -5.87
CA ALA A 80 -8.53 11.61 -5.14
C ALA A 80 -9.52 10.94 -6.08
N GLY A 81 -9.66 9.64 -5.96
CA GLY A 81 -10.57 8.84 -6.78
C GLY A 81 -9.97 8.35 -8.08
N GLU A 82 -8.72 8.70 -8.38
CA GLU A 82 -8.09 8.24 -9.61
C GLU A 82 -7.22 7.02 -9.37
N VAL A 83 -7.08 6.21 -10.40
CA VAL A 83 -6.37 4.93 -10.32
C VAL A 83 -5.31 4.89 -11.41
N LEU A 84 -4.16 4.28 -11.09
CA LEU A 84 -3.01 4.22 -11.95
C LEU A 84 -2.44 2.80 -11.94
N ARG A 85 -2.02 2.31 -13.11
CA ARG A 85 -1.36 1.00 -13.20
C ARG A 85 0.14 1.19 -13.33
N VAL A 86 0.89 0.43 -12.53
CA VAL A 86 2.34 0.37 -12.61
C VAL A 86 2.70 -1.04 -13.09
N PRO A 87 3.22 -1.18 -14.33
CA PRO A 87 3.56 -2.52 -14.83
C PRO A 87 4.75 -3.12 -14.09
N PRO A 88 4.90 -4.46 -14.14
CA PRO A 88 6.08 -5.09 -13.56
C PRO A 88 7.36 -4.55 -14.17
N ASP A 89 8.39 -4.42 -13.34
CA ASP A 89 9.76 -4.11 -13.76
C ASP A 89 9.91 -2.75 -14.45
N VAL A 90 8.98 -1.84 -14.19
CA VAL A 90 9.08 -0.47 -14.69
C VAL A 90 9.43 0.45 -13.53
N MET A 91 10.45 1.28 -13.72
CA MET A 91 10.85 2.24 -12.69
C MET A 91 9.70 3.19 -12.40
N HIS A 92 9.43 3.41 -11.12
CA HIS A 92 8.33 4.26 -10.72
C HIS A 92 8.57 4.85 -9.34
N GLY A 93 7.81 5.88 -9.04
CA GLY A 93 7.80 6.50 -7.74
C GLY A 93 6.77 7.60 -7.71
N GLY A 94 6.37 8.01 -6.52
CA GLY A 94 5.37 9.04 -6.37
C GLY A 94 5.66 9.91 -5.17
N ILE A 95 5.23 11.17 -5.24
CA ILE A 95 5.33 12.10 -4.12
C ILE A 95 4.02 12.85 -3.97
N PRO A 96 3.66 13.21 -2.73
CA PRO A 96 2.50 14.07 -2.51
C PRO A 96 2.80 15.48 -2.96
N ILE A 97 1.83 16.14 -3.58
CA ILE A 97 1.97 17.54 -3.99
C ILE A 97 0.92 18.43 -3.34
N SER A 98 0.00 17.86 -2.57
CA SER A 98 -0.97 18.64 -1.81
C SER A 98 -0.47 18.84 -0.38
N ASP A 99 -1.05 19.83 0.30
CA ASP A 99 -0.71 20.06 1.71
C ASP A 99 -1.37 19.01 2.61
N GLU A 100 -2.52 18.48 2.21
CA GLU A 100 -3.15 17.44 3.01
C GLU A 100 -2.42 16.12 2.83
N VAL A 101 -2.52 15.26 3.85
CA VAL A 101 -1.94 13.93 3.80
C VAL A 101 -2.57 13.16 2.66
N VAL A 102 -1.73 12.51 1.85
CA VAL A 102 -2.20 11.68 0.76
C VAL A 102 -2.35 10.25 1.27
N MET A 103 -3.53 9.68 1.06
CA MET A 103 -3.73 8.24 1.26
C MET A 103 -3.69 7.59 -0.10
N ASN A 104 -2.64 6.80 -0.32
CA ASN A 104 -2.45 6.07 -1.57
C ASN A 104 -2.53 4.59 -1.27
N LEU A 105 -3.49 3.92 -1.89
CA LEU A 105 -3.69 2.48 -1.72
C LEU A 105 -3.00 1.75 -2.86
N ASP A 106 -2.05 0.90 -2.52
CA ASP A 106 -1.39 0.03 -3.49
C ASP A 106 -1.98 -1.36 -3.41
N ILE A 107 -2.27 -1.95 -4.56
CA ILE A 107 -2.88 -3.26 -4.66
C ILE A 107 -1.94 -4.17 -5.45
N PHE A 108 -1.58 -5.30 -4.85
CA PHE A 108 -0.70 -6.30 -5.45
C PHE A 108 -1.41 -7.64 -5.52
N CYS A 109 -1.30 -8.31 -6.65
CA CYS A 109 -1.81 -9.66 -6.84
C CYS A 109 -0.92 -10.38 -7.84
N PRO A 110 -0.31 -11.50 -7.45
CA PRO A 110 -0.40 -12.17 -6.15
C PRO A 110 0.30 -11.38 -5.06
N ILE A 111 0.22 -11.90 -3.84
CA ILE A 111 0.78 -11.22 -2.68
C ILE A 111 2.29 -11.05 -2.82
N ARG A 112 2.77 -9.85 -2.51
CA ARG A 112 4.20 -9.58 -2.40
C ARG A 112 4.72 -10.19 -1.11
N LYS A 113 5.58 -11.19 -1.24
CA LYS A 113 6.07 -11.89 -0.06
C LYS A 113 7.01 -11.03 0.77
N ASP A 114 7.64 -10.04 0.18
CA ASP A 114 8.52 -9.14 0.90
C ASP A 114 7.78 -8.15 1.80
N TYR A 115 6.43 -8.12 1.71
CA TYR A 115 5.60 -7.26 2.54
C TYR A 115 4.80 -8.03 3.59
N LEU A 116 5.07 -9.33 3.77
CA LEU A 116 4.24 -10.13 4.69
C LEU A 116 4.31 -9.65 6.12
N ASN A 117 5.41 -9.00 6.51
CA ASN A 117 5.54 -8.53 7.89
C ASN A 117 4.47 -7.50 8.27
N ILE A 118 3.95 -6.74 7.31
CA ILE A 118 2.96 -5.72 7.65
C ILE A 118 1.56 -6.29 7.79
N VAL A 119 1.38 -7.58 7.50
CA VAL A 119 0.08 -8.26 7.66
C VAL A 119 0.17 -9.38 8.69
N ASP A 120 1.15 -9.34 9.59
CA ASP A 120 1.27 -10.32 10.66
C ASP A 120 0.04 -10.31 11.56
N HIS A 121 -0.68 -9.21 11.65
CA HIS A 121 -1.91 -9.14 12.43
C HIS A 121 -3.00 -10.08 11.90
N GLN A 122 -2.83 -10.62 10.70
CA GLN A 122 -3.76 -11.59 10.13
C GLN A 122 -3.22 -13.01 10.16
N ALA A 123 -2.14 -13.25 10.91
CA ALA A 123 -1.47 -14.56 10.89
C ALA A 123 -2.35 -15.71 11.34
N ALA A 124 -3.40 -15.42 12.10
CA ALA A 124 -4.29 -16.49 12.57
C ALA A 124 -4.95 -17.22 11.40
N ASP A 125 -5.30 -16.50 10.33
CA ASP A 125 -5.90 -17.12 9.15
C ASP A 125 -4.92 -17.35 8.02
N PHE A 126 -3.76 -16.69 8.08
CA PHE A 126 -2.74 -16.82 7.06
C PHE A 126 -1.41 -17.14 7.73
N PRO A 127 -1.28 -18.34 8.32
CA PRO A 127 -0.05 -18.68 9.02
C PRO A 127 1.14 -18.74 8.07
N PRO A 128 2.34 -18.53 8.59
CA PRO A 128 3.53 -18.63 7.75
C PRO A 128 3.63 -20.00 7.10
N ALA A 129 4.18 -20.02 5.89
CA ALA A 129 4.37 -21.26 5.19
C ALA A 129 5.36 -22.14 5.95
N GLU A 130 5.13 -23.44 5.95
CA GLU A 130 6.05 -24.37 6.56
C GLU A 130 7.26 -24.55 5.67
N LYS A 131 8.38 -24.76 6.33
CA LYS A 131 9.63 -24.94 5.62
C LYS A 131 9.79 -26.38 5.13
#